data_b2e92cfd67fb4d7027bd5a8308bc729f
#
_entry.id   b2e92cfd67fb4d7027bd5a8308bc729f
#
_cell.length_a   1.000
_cell.length_b   1.000
_cell.length_c   1.000
_cell.angle_alpha   90.00
_cell.angle_beta   90.00
_cell.angle_gamma   90.00
#
_symmetry.space_group_name_H-M   'P 1'
#
loop_
_entity.id
_entity.type
_entity.pdbx_description
1 polymer ?
#
loop_
_entity_poly.entity_id
_entity_poly.type
_entity_poly.pdbx_seq_one_letter_code
_entity_poly.pdbx_strand_id
1 'polypeptide(L)'
;MVNLVDQPNILSCKFDKKFLEMPKEILIITMQHHQKYFHTFDKKENITNEFFVVANGKDPKGFVKLGNERVVDARLNDARFFWEKNKSQNLIKQISKLKSINYFEGLGSYFDKVQRMRKLGAMISDELLISKDKVELSTSICKIDLISDIVNEFPELQGIMGGHFASSQGFDKDISLAVSE
;
A
#
# COMPACT_ATOMS: atom_id res chain seq x y z
N MET A 1 -21.61 8.45 3.74
CA MET A 1 -22.55 7.31 3.53
C MET A 1 -23.98 7.57 4.02
N VAL A 2 -24.18 8.49 4.97
CA VAL A 2 -25.50 8.70 5.62
C VAL A 2 -26.65 9.01 4.64
N ASN A 3 -26.35 9.60 3.48
CA ASN A 3 -27.38 9.97 2.49
C ASN A 3 -27.35 9.10 1.22
N LEU A 4 -26.70 7.93 1.24
CA LEU A 4 -26.59 7.06 0.06
C LEU A 4 -27.60 5.92 0.02
N VAL A 5 -28.29 5.66 1.14
CA VAL A 5 -29.25 4.57 1.28
C VAL A 5 -30.47 5.04 2.09
N ASP A 6 -31.67 4.66 1.64
CA ASP A 6 -32.94 5.04 2.28
C ASP A 6 -33.21 4.21 3.54
N GLN A 7 -32.85 2.92 3.50
CA GLN A 7 -33.05 1.98 4.62
C GLN A 7 -31.74 1.25 4.91
N PRO A 8 -30.81 1.88 5.67
CA PRO A 8 -29.50 1.30 5.95
C PRO A 8 -29.63 0.00 6.76
N ASN A 9 -28.99 -1.04 6.27
CA ASN A 9 -28.86 -2.34 6.94
C ASN A 9 -27.39 -2.75 6.92
N ILE A 10 -26.85 -3.09 8.09
CA ILE A 10 -25.45 -3.47 8.25
C ILE A 10 -25.34 -4.99 8.10
N LEU A 11 -24.56 -5.41 7.12
CA LEU A 11 -24.24 -6.81 6.87
C LEU A 11 -22.82 -7.11 7.33
N SER A 12 -22.68 -8.11 8.20
CA SER A 12 -21.36 -8.67 8.57
C SER A 12 -20.95 -9.70 7.52
N CYS A 13 -19.85 -9.41 6.85
CA CYS A 13 -19.25 -10.20 5.77
C CYS A 13 -17.86 -10.69 6.17
N LYS A 14 -17.35 -11.70 5.45
CA LYS A 14 -16.01 -12.26 5.69
C LYS A 14 -15.30 -12.50 4.37
N PHE A 15 -13.97 -12.42 4.41
CA PHE A 15 -13.10 -12.87 3.35
C PHE A 15 -12.18 -14.00 3.85
N ASP A 16 -11.50 -14.67 2.91
CA ASP A 16 -10.59 -15.78 3.24
C ASP A 16 -9.40 -15.27 4.07
N LYS A 17 -9.14 -15.96 5.19
CA LYS A 17 -8.02 -15.62 6.11
C LYS A 17 -6.66 -15.63 5.47
N LYS A 18 -6.45 -16.32 4.34
CA LYS A 18 -5.19 -16.32 3.59
C LYS A 18 -4.73 -14.91 3.18
N PHE A 19 -5.66 -13.96 3.04
CA PHE A 19 -5.32 -12.58 2.68
C PHE A 19 -4.72 -11.78 3.83
N LEU A 20 -4.88 -12.23 5.09
CA LEU A 20 -4.25 -11.60 6.26
C LEU A 20 -2.71 -11.69 6.26
N GLU A 21 -2.12 -12.49 5.36
CA GLU A 21 -0.67 -12.54 5.14
C GLU A 21 -0.12 -11.31 4.40
N MET A 22 -1.00 -10.54 3.75
CA MET A 22 -0.62 -9.28 3.10
C MET A 22 -0.50 -8.14 4.11
N PRO A 23 0.24 -7.07 3.78
CA PRO A 23 0.21 -5.83 4.55
C PRO A 23 -1.22 -5.34 4.77
N LYS A 24 -1.54 -4.96 6.01
CA LYS A 24 -2.89 -4.51 6.38
C LYS A 24 -3.37 -3.31 5.55
N GLU A 25 -2.44 -2.46 5.13
CA GLU A 25 -2.72 -1.26 4.33
C GLU A 25 -3.32 -1.63 2.96
N ILE A 26 -2.88 -2.74 2.36
CA ILE A 26 -3.47 -3.27 1.12
C ILE A 26 -4.93 -3.71 1.37
N LEU A 27 -5.18 -4.42 2.47
CA LEU A 27 -6.53 -4.88 2.82
C LEU A 27 -7.46 -3.68 3.05
N ILE A 28 -6.98 -2.69 3.81
CA ILE A 28 -7.74 -1.49 4.15
C ILE A 28 -8.12 -0.72 2.89
N ILE A 29 -7.14 -0.41 2.02
CA ILE A 29 -7.40 0.40 0.83
C ILE A 29 -8.32 -0.32 -0.15
N THR A 30 -8.12 -1.63 -0.35
CA THR A 30 -8.97 -2.45 -1.22
C THR A 30 -10.43 -2.41 -0.78
N MET A 31 -10.70 -2.50 0.52
CA MET A 31 -12.06 -2.45 1.07
C MET A 31 -12.65 -1.04 1.06
N GLN A 32 -11.86 -0.01 1.41
CA GLN A 32 -12.36 1.36 1.58
C GLN A 32 -12.51 2.12 0.28
N HIS A 33 -11.48 2.09 -0.58
CA HIS A 33 -11.41 2.99 -1.72
C HIS A 33 -12.50 2.70 -2.77
N HIS A 34 -12.59 1.45 -3.20
CA HIS A 34 -13.52 1.08 -4.26
C HIS A 34 -14.90 0.65 -3.76
N GLN A 35 -14.97 -0.02 -2.61
CA GLN A 35 -16.19 -0.68 -2.15
C GLN A 35 -16.90 0.06 -1.01
N LYS A 36 -16.22 1.03 -0.36
CA LYS A 36 -16.75 1.76 0.80
C LYS A 36 -17.15 0.85 1.96
N TYR A 37 -16.44 -0.28 2.11
CA TYR A 37 -16.64 -1.21 3.22
C TYR A 37 -15.86 -0.78 4.46
N PHE A 38 -16.30 -1.26 5.62
CA PHE A 38 -15.68 -0.99 6.91
C PHE A 38 -14.94 -2.25 7.37
N HIS A 39 -13.62 -2.18 7.36
CA HIS A 39 -12.77 -3.22 7.93
C HIS A 39 -12.85 -3.22 9.45
N THR A 40 -12.47 -4.32 10.08
CA THR A 40 -12.51 -4.49 11.54
C THR A 40 -11.15 -4.86 12.09
N PHE A 41 -10.94 -4.52 13.37
CA PHE A 41 -9.75 -4.85 14.13
C PHE A 41 -10.11 -5.69 15.34
N ASP A 42 -9.19 -6.54 15.78
CA ASP A 42 -9.28 -7.23 17.07
C ASP A 42 -8.87 -6.30 18.23
N LYS A 43 -8.94 -6.81 19.46
CA LYS A 43 -8.54 -6.05 20.67
C LYS A 43 -7.05 -5.69 20.73
N LYS A 44 -6.23 -6.29 19.85
CA LYS A 44 -4.78 -6.04 19.73
C LYS A 44 -4.45 -5.17 18.54
N GLU A 45 -5.44 -4.53 17.94
CA GLU A 45 -5.31 -3.68 16.74
C GLU A 45 -4.82 -4.42 15.48
N ASN A 46 -4.97 -5.76 15.42
CA ASN A 46 -4.74 -6.48 14.19
C ASN A 46 -6.00 -6.47 13.33
N ILE A 47 -5.83 -6.28 12.03
CA ILE A 47 -6.94 -6.37 11.09
C ILE A 47 -7.51 -7.80 11.10
N THR A 48 -8.83 -7.91 11.10
CA THR A 48 -9.51 -9.20 11.03
C THR A 48 -10.01 -9.50 9.63
N ASN A 49 -10.46 -10.72 9.39
CA ASN A 49 -11.07 -11.10 8.12
C ASN A 49 -12.59 -10.80 8.06
N GLU A 50 -13.08 -9.97 8.97
CA GLU A 50 -14.47 -9.51 8.98
C GLU A 50 -14.56 -8.06 8.48
N PHE A 51 -15.62 -7.74 7.77
CA PHE A 51 -15.91 -6.39 7.32
C PHE A 51 -17.41 -6.13 7.31
N PHE A 52 -17.79 -4.87 7.38
CA PHE A 52 -19.19 -4.47 7.33
C PHE A 52 -19.52 -3.74 6.03
N VAL A 53 -20.70 -4.07 5.52
CA VAL A 53 -21.30 -3.44 4.34
C VAL A 53 -22.59 -2.77 4.75
N VAL A 54 -22.82 -1.54 4.32
CA VAL A 54 -24.11 -0.86 4.46
C VAL A 54 -24.91 -1.11 3.19
N ALA A 55 -25.90 -1.99 3.29
CA ALA A 55 -26.84 -2.31 2.21
C ALA A 55 -28.11 -1.49 2.32
N ASN A 56 -28.82 -1.29 1.20
CA ASN A 56 -30.14 -0.71 1.19
C ASN A 56 -31.19 -1.81 1.37
N GLY A 57 -31.82 -1.84 2.56
CA GLY A 57 -32.83 -2.84 2.91
C GLY A 57 -32.27 -4.15 3.46
N LYS A 58 -33.18 -5.08 3.81
CA LYS A 58 -32.88 -6.37 4.43
C LYS A 58 -32.36 -7.38 3.42
N ASP A 59 -31.52 -8.30 3.87
CA ASP A 59 -30.97 -9.42 3.07
C ASP A 59 -31.38 -10.79 3.65
N PRO A 60 -32.69 -11.15 3.61
CA PRO A 60 -33.22 -12.35 4.26
C PRO A 60 -32.68 -13.66 3.65
N LYS A 61 -32.21 -13.62 2.42
CA LYS A 61 -31.64 -14.79 1.71
C LYS A 61 -30.10 -14.80 1.72
N GLY A 62 -29.44 -13.77 2.23
CA GLY A 62 -28.00 -13.65 2.26
C GLY A 62 -27.34 -13.43 0.90
N PHE A 63 -28.08 -13.09 -0.15
CA PHE A 63 -27.53 -12.92 -1.50
C PHE A 63 -26.67 -11.67 -1.63
N VAL A 64 -27.09 -10.57 -0.96
CA VAL A 64 -26.31 -9.32 -0.95
C VAL A 64 -24.99 -9.54 -0.20
N LYS A 65 -25.04 -10.18 0.96
CA LYS A 65 -23.86 -10.58 1.72
C LYS A 65 -22.90 -11.40 0.85
N LEU A 66 -23.38 -12.51 0.28
CA LEU A 66 -22.57 -13.41 -0.54
C LEU A 66 -21.98 -12.70 -1.76
N GLY A 67 -22.74 -11.79 -2.40
CA GLY A 67 -22.26 -11.00 -3.51
C GLY A 67 -21.10 -10.10 -3.13
N ASN A 68 -21.19 -9.39 -1.98
CA ASN A 68 -20.13 -8.53 -1.48
C ASN A 68 -18.87 -9.31 -1.06
N GLU A 69 -19.02 -10.48 -0.41
CA GLU A 69 -17.90 -11.37 -0.08
C GLU A 69 -17.15 -11.81 -1.34
N ARG A 70 -17.85 -12.20 -2.40
CA ARG A 70 -17.23 -12.56 -3.70
C ARG A 70 -16.49 -11.39 -4.35
N VAL A 71 -17.04 -10.19 -4.29
CA VAL A 71 -16.38 -8.99 -4.83
C VAL A 71 -15.08 -8.71 -4.09
N VAL A 72 -15.09 -8.76 -2.74
CA VAL A 72 -13.89 -8.56 -1.93
C VAL A 72 -12.85 -9.64 -2.23
N ASP A 73 -13.25 -10.91 -2.28
CA ASP A 73 -12.33 -12.01 -2.58
C ASP A 73 -11.65 -11.82 -3.95
N ALA A 74 -12.40 -11.42 -4.98
CA ALA A 74 -11.82 -11.14 -6.30
C ALA A 74 -10.79 -10.01 -6.23
N ARG A 75 -11.13 -8.88 -5.60
CA ARG A 75 -10.23 -7.73 -5.45
C ARG A 75 -8.99 -8.04 -4.61
N LEU A 76 -9.15 -8.81 -3.54
CA LEU A 76 -8.02 -9.23 -2.70
C LEU A 76 -7.10 -10.24 -3.42
N ASN A 77 -7.64 -11.09 -4.30
CA ASN A 77 -6.81 -11.95 -5.16
C ASN A 77 -5.98 -11.12 -6.15
N ASP A 78 -6.55 -10.10 -6.78
CA ASP A 78 -5.82 -9.18 -7.67
C ASP A 78 -4.70 -8.45 -6.90
N ALA A 79 -5.04 -7.87 -5.74
CA ALA A 79 -4.07 -7.20 -4.89
C ALA A 79 -2.94 -8.13 -4.40
N ARG A 80 -3.27 -9.37 -4.05
CA ARG A 80 -2.29 -10.39 -3.67
C ARG A 80 -1.36 -10.74 -4.82
N PHE A 81 -1.88 -10.88 -6.03
CA PHE A 81 -1.08 -11.14 -7.21
C PHE A 81 -0.04 -10.02 -7.44
N PHE A 82 -0.46 -8.75 -7.36
CA PHE A 82 0.47 -7.62 -7.49
C PHE A 82 1.48 -7.57 -6.34
N TRP A 83 1.06 -7.80 -5.10
CA TRP A 83 1.93 -7.86 -3.95
C TRP A 83 3.03 -8.91 -4.10
N GLU A 84 2.67 -10.16 -4.36
CA GLU A 84 3.64 -11.27 -4.49
C GLU A 84 4.60 -11.06 -5.68
N LYS A 85 4.10 -10.55 -6.80
CA LYS A 85 4.90 -10.21 -7.97
C LYS A 85 5.93 -9.13 -7.65
N ASN A 86 5.51 -8.05 -6.99
CA ASN A 86 6.40 -6.91 -6.72
C ASN A 86 7.37 -7.19 -5.55
N LYS A 87 6.94 -7.89 -4.51
CA LYS A 87 7.76 -8.28 -3.36
C LYS A 87 9.02 -9.05 -3.76
N SER A 88 8.96 -9.88 -4.80
CA SER A 88 10.07 -10.68 -5.28
C SER A 88 11.10 -9.90 -6.12
N GLN A 89 10.78 -8.65 -6.52
CA GLN A 89 11.63 -7.85 -7.39
C GLN A 89 12.75 -7.15 -6.61
N ASN A 90 13.99 -7.23 -7.11
CA ASN A 90 15.13 -6.53 -6.49
C ASN A 90 15.00 -5.01 -6.72
N LEU A 91 14.75 -4.26 -5.65
CA LEU A 91 14.53 -2.81 -5.70
C LEU A 91 15.70 -2.04 -6.30
N ILE A 92 16.93 -2.34 -5.85
CA ILE A 92 18.12 -1.59 -6.26
C ILE A 92 18.33 -1.70 -7.77
N LYS A 93 18.13 -2.89 -8.35
CA LYS A 93 18.25 -3.09 -9.80
C LYS A 93 17.21 -2.34 -10.61
N GLN A 94 16.16 -1.86 -9.99
CA GLN A 94 15.04 -1.20 -10.67
C GLN A 94 15.08 0.33 -10.59
N ILE A 95 15.99 0.92 -9.81
CA ILE A 95 16.09 2.39 -9.64
C ILE A 95 16.14 3.11 -11.00
N SER A 96 16.82 2.54 -11.99
CA SER A 96 16.91 3.14 -13.33
C SER A 96 15.56 3.28 -14.05
N LYS A 97 14.55 2.48 -13.69
CA LYS A 97 13.20 2.58 -14.26
C LYS A 97 12.47 3.87 -13.87
N LEU A 98 12.88 4.52 -12.78
CA LEU A 98 12.35 5.84 -12.40
C LEU A 98 12.64 6.93 -13.46
N LYS A 99 13.54 6.69 -14.41
CA LYS A 99 13.79 7.60 -15.55
C LYS A 99 12.59 7.71 -16.49
N SER A 100 11.75 6.69 -16.56
CA SER A 100 10.56 6.66 -17.42
C SER A 100 9.33 7.33 -16.79
N ILE A 101 9.42 7.72 -15.52
CA ILE A 101 8.30 8.36 -14.80
C ILE A 101 8.61 9.85 -14.65
N ASN A 102 7.85 10.69 -15.33
CA ASN A 102 7.99 12.15 -15.22
C ASN A 102 7.60 12.61 -13.81
N TYR A 103 8.45 13.47 -13.21
CA TYR A 103 8.14 14.09 -11.92
C TYR A 103 7.32 15.37 -12.09
N PHE A 104 7.89 16.33 -12.78
CA PHE A 104 7.27 17.62 -13.06
C PHE A 104 7.91 18.28 -14.29
N GLU A 105 7.15 19.08 -15.03
CA GLU A 105 7.65 19.82 -16.17
C GLU A 105 8.83 20.72 -15.77
N GLY A 106 9.93 20.62 -16.50
CA GLY A 106 11.18 21.34 -16.22
C GLY A 106 12.03 20.79 -15.08
N LEU A 107 11.54 19.83 -14.28
CA LEU A 107 12.28 19.22 -13.18
C LEU A 107 12.75 17.78 -13.45
N GLY A 108 12.42 17.24 -14.63
CA GLY A 108 12.84 15.92 -15.09
C GLY A 108 12.03 14.78 -14.52
N SER A 109 12.66 13.61 -14.42
CA SER A 109 12.04 12.36 -13.97
C SER A 109 12.10 12.18 -12.44
N TYR A 110 11.39 11.15 -11.93
CA TYR A 110 11.56 10.73 -10.53
C TYR A 110 13.00 10.24 -10.24
N PHE A 111 13.71 9.72 -11.23
CA PHE A 111 15.13 9.42 -11.07
C PHE A 111 15.95 10.70 -10.77
N ASP A 112 15.70 11.78 -11.51
CA ASP A 112 16.39 13.06 -11.29
C ASP A 112 16.05 13.66 -9.92
N LYS A 113 14.78 13.51 -9.49
CA LYS A 113 14.36 13.88 -8.12
C LYS A 113 15.14 13.10 -7.08
N VAL A 114 15.24 11.77 -7.21
CA VAL A 114 16.00 10.91 -6.30
C VAL A 114 17.48 11.34 -6.24
N GLN A 115 18.11 11.68 -7.39
CA GLN A 115 19.50 12.16 -7.38
C GLN A 115 19.66 13.47 -6.60
N ARG A 116 18.69 14.40 -6.70
CA ARG A 116 18.69 15.63 -5.87
C ARG A 116 18.51 15.32 -4.40
N MET A 117 17.59 14.42 -4.04
CA MET A 117 17.36 13.98 -2.66
C MET A 117 18.62 13.33 -2.06
N ARG A 118 19.33 12.49 -2.80
CA ARG A 118 20.59 11.88 -2.36
C ARG A 118 21.65 12.93 -2.03
N LYS A 119 21.82 13.94 -2.87
CA LYS A 119 22.78 15.05 -2.61
C LYS A 119 22.43 15.81 -1.34
N LEU A 120 21.15 16.17 -1.17
CA LEU A 120 20.68 16.86 0.04
C LEU A 120 20.83 15.95 1.29
N GLY A 121 20.47 14.69 1.18
CA GLY A 121 20.61 13.72 2.26
C GLY A 121 22.05 13.57 2.73
N ALA A 122 23.01 13.52 1.79
CA ALA A 122 24.43 13.49 2.12
C ALA A 122 24.88 14.72 2.91
N MET A 123 24.46 15.94 2.50
CA MET A 123 24.77 17.19 3.21
C MET A 123 24.16 17.19 4.62
N ILE A 124 22.90 16.80 4.76
CA ILE A 124 22.21 16.73 6.05
C ILE A 124 22.85 15.69 6.97
N SER A 125 23.27 14.54 6.43
CA SER A 125 23.90 13.48 7.22
C SER A 125 25.25 13.91 7.81
N ASP A 126 26.02 14.71 7.07
CA ASP A 126 27.27 15.27 7.53
C ASP A 126 27.05 16.29 8.69
N GLU A 127 26.05 17.18 8.57
CA GLU A 127 25.71 18.17 9.60
C GLU A 127 25.13 17.54 10.87
N LEU A 128 24.29 16.51 10.72
CA LEU A 128 23.61 15.86 11.86
C LEU A 128 24.41 14.71 12.47
N LEU A 129 25.59 14.38 11.94
CA LEU A 129 26.42 13.25 12.34
C LEU A 129 25.68 11.90 12.37
N ILE A 130 24.82 11.67 11.37
CA ILE A 130 24.08 10.42 11.20
C ILE A 130 24.69 9.57 10.09
N SER A 131 24.33 8.28 10.04
CA SER A 131 24.89 7.33 9.07
C SER A 131 24.61 7.73 7.63
N LYS A 132 25.64 8.15 6.91
CA LYS A 132 25.58 8.53 5.50
C LYS A 132 25.10 7.38 4.62
N ASP A 133 25.57 6.16 4.88
CA ASP A 133 25.19 4.97 4.10
C ASP A 133 23.67 4.69 4.22
N LYS A 134 23.11 4.80 5.43
CA LYS A 134 21.67 4.61 5.64
C LYS A 134 20.87 5.70 4.93
N VAL A 135 21.30 6.95 5.00
CA VAL A 135 20.62 8.08 4.33
C VAL A 135 20.71 7.93 2.81
N GLU A 136 21.89 7.58 2.27
CA GLU A 136 22.07 7.37 0.84
C GLU A 136 21.20 6.23 0.32
N LEU A 137 21.15 5.11 1.04
CA LEU A 137 20.33 3.96 0.66
C LEU A 137 18.84 4.29 0.72
N SER A 138 18.35 4.86 1.82
CA SER A 138 16.95 5.25 2.00
C SER A 138 16.50 6.22 0.90
N THR A 139 17.28 7.27 0.64
CA THR A 139 16.97 8.25 -0.42
C THR A 139 17.02 7.66 -1.82
N SER A 140 17.86 6.63 -2.05
CA SER A 140 17.94 5.97 -3.35
C SER A 140 16.70 5.14 -3.68
N ILE A 141 16.05 4.56 -2.68
CA ILE A 141 14.93 3.63 -2.87
C ILE A 141 13.56 4.20 -2.47
N CYS A 142 13.50 5.41 -1.86
CA CYS A 142 12.26 5.98 -1.30
C CYS A 142 11.14 6.26 -2.32
N LYS A 143 11.40 6.15 -3.62
CA LYS A 143 10.40 6.33 -4.68
C LYS A 143 10.29 5.13 -5.62
N ILE A 144 10.93 4.01 -5.24
CA ILE A 144 11.00 2.84 -6.11
C ILE A 144 9.66 2.12 -6.26
N ASP A 145 8.80 2.25 -5.28
CA ASP A 145 7.46 1.68 -5.29
C ASP A 145 6.53 2.27 -6.36
N LEU A 146 6.85 3.46 -6.88
CA LEU A 146 6.15 4.06 -8.02
C LEU A 146 6.19 3.20 -9.30
N ILE A 147 7.16 2.29 -9.42
CA ILE A 147 7.22 1.36 -10.58
C ILE A 147 6.45 0.08 -10.34
N SER A 148 5.85 -0.10 -9.16
CA SER A 148 5.14 -1.32 -8.78
C SER A 148 3.70 -1.32 -9.30
N ASP A 149 3.22 -2.50 -9.68
CA ASP A 149 1.82 -2.67 -10.10
C ASP A 149 0.86 -2.31 -8.96
N ILE A 150 1.23 -2.60 -7.70
CA ILE A 150 0.39 -2.33 -6.54
C ILE A 150 0.20 -0.82 -6.30
N VAL A 151 1.22 0.00 -6.48
CA VAL A 151 1.10 1.47 -6.33
C VAL A 151 0.43 2.10 -7.56
N ASN A 152 0.58 1.49 -8.74
CA ASN A 152 -0.17 1.92 -9.92
C ASN A 152 -1.68 1.71 -9.76
N GLU A 153 -2.10 0.60 -9.13
CA GLU A 153 -3.51 0.32 -8.83
C GLU A 153 -4.02 1.13 -7.62
N PHE A 154 -3.18 1.32 -6.60
CA PHE A 154 -3.49 2.02 -5.35
C PHE A 154 -2.44 3.11 -5.07
N PRO A 155 -2.55 4.29 -5.70
CA PRO A 155 -1.57 5.39 -5.55
C PRO A 155 -1.41 5.88 -4.10
N GLU A 156 -2.41 5.69 -3.27
CA GLU A 156 -2.41 6.05 -1.85
C GLU A 156 -1.43 5.22 -1.02
N LEU A 157 -1.00 4.08 -1.55
CA LEU A 157 0.00 3.21 -0.91
C LEU A 157 1.45 3.59 -1.22
N GLN A 158 1.67 4.67 -1.99
CA GLN A 158 3.02 5.18 -2.25
C GLN A 158 3.75 5.50 -0.94
N GLY A 159 5.02 5.13 -0.85
CA GLY A 159 5.84 5.19 0.35
C GLY A 159 5.63 3.95 1.22
N ILE A 160 4.42 3.69 1.67
CA ILE A 160 4.06 2.54 2.50
C ILE A 160 4.54 1.23 1.86
N MET A 161 4.24 1.03 0.57
CA MET A 161 4.69 -0.17 -0.14
C MET A 161 6.20 -0.21 -0.32
N GLY A 162 6.85 0.94 -0.52
CA GLY A 162 8.30 1.04 -0.54
C GLY A 162 8.93 0.50 0.74
N GLY A 163 8.39 0.88 1.90
CA GLY A 163 8.82 0.36 3.22
C GLY A 163 8.61 -1.15 3.37
N HIS A 164 7.45 -1.66 2.97
CA HIS A 164 7.18 -3.11 2.99
C HIS A 164 8.11 -3.90 2.06
N PHE A 165 8.38 -3.39 0.85
CA PHE A 165 9.34 -4.03 -0.06
C PHE A 165 10.75 -4.02 0.50
N ALA A 166 11.20 -2.89 1.07
CA ALA A 166 12.51 -2.80 1.72
C ALA A 166 12.62 -3.81 2.87
N SER A 167 11.63 -3.87 3.76
CA SER A 167 11.58 -4.84 4.85
C SER A 167 11.62 -6.29 4.35
N SER A 168 10.86 -6.62 3.30
CA SER A 168 10.82 -7.98 2.73
C SER A 168 12.13 -8.42 2.08
N GLN A 169 12.98 -7.47 1.68
CA GLN A 169 14.30 -7.70 1.10
C GLN A 169 15.44 -7.64 2.13
N GLY A 170 15.12 -7.54 3.42
CA GLY A 170 16.08 -7.60 4.51
C GLY A 170 16.84 -6.30 4.77
N PHE A 171 16.33 -5.16 4.30
CA PHE A 171 16.89 -3.86 4.70
C PHE A 171 16.62 -3.57 6.18
N ASP A 172 17.52 -2.80 6.81
CA ASP A 172 17.37 -2.36 8.19
C ASP A 172 16.00 -1.72 8.45
N LYS A 173 15.48 -1.90 9.67
CA LYS A 173 14.20 -1.33 10.10
C LYS A 173 14.15 0.18 9.91
N ASP A 174 15.27 0.89 10.22
CA ASP A 174 15.35 2.35 10.07
C ASP A 174 15.21 2.77 8.60
N ILE A 175 15.84 2.01 7.68
CA ILE A 175 15.73 2.25 6.24
C ILE A 175 14.31 2.00 5.76
N SER A 176 13.70 0.87 6.16
CA SER A 176 12.33 0.53 5.77
C SER A 176 11.32 1.57 6.28
N LEU A 177 11.52 2.08 7.51
CA LEU A 177 10.68 3.13 8.07
C LEU A 177 10.86 4.45 7.32
N ALA A 178 12.11 4.89 7.09
CA ALA A 178 12.41 6.12 6.35
C ALA A 178 11.89 6.11 4.89
N VAL A 179 11.75 4.93 4.31
CA VAL A 179 11.16 4.77 2.97
C VAL A 179 9.64 4.86 3.01
N SER A 180 9.01 4.42 4.11
CA SER A 180 7.55 4.41 4.26
C SER A 180 6.94 5.78 4.62
N GLU A 181 7.75 6.73 5.09
CA GLU A 181 7.37 8.11 5.42
C GLU A 181 7.49 9.06 4.22
#